data_7418a89efc52f02676bdaa0f9f9ef830
#
_entry.id   7418a89efc52f02676bdaa0f9f9ef830
#
_cell.length_a   1.000
_cell.length_b   1.000
_cell.length_c   1.000
_cell.angle_alpha   90.00
_cell.angle_beta   90.00
_cell.angle_gamma   90.00
#
_symmetry.space_group_name_H-M   'P 1'
#
loop_
_entity.id
_entity.type
_entity.pdbx_description
1 polymer ?
#
loop_
_entity_poly.entity_id
_entity_poly.type
_entity_poly.pdbx_seq_one_letter_code
_entity_poly.pdbx_strand_id
1 'polypeptide(L)'
;IDLQAYFSNRFGLPVRVINDMNAVAAGRWSSDGQKDNCCVCVYLGKNGMGAGIVINGNVWQGASDFAGELSFLPDMPGKLRPQDKDFAPSRMLDAYRKIIQIYASILNPQRIILYRNPFLEGVLEELYQECEKIIPEHSMPLLVISDDYEKDYEKGLMVIAGSL
;
A
#
# COMPACT_ATOMS: atom_id res chain seq x y z
N ILE A 1 16.08 7.06 19.25
CA ILE A 1 15.70 8.49 19.40
C ILE A 1 14.24 8.59 19.02
N ASP A 2 13.42 9.10 19.93
CA ASP A 2 12.04 9.44 19.65
C ASP A 2 12.00 10.73 18.80
N LEU A 3 11.85 10.58 17.48
CA LEU A 3 11.83 11.70 16.55
C LEU A 3 10.63 12.63 16.78
N GLN A 4 9.49 12.06 17.13
CA GLN A 4 8.26 12.82 17.38
C GLN A 4 8.43 13.75 18.57
N ALA A 5 8.89 13.24 19.71
CA ALA A 5 9.19 14.04 20.89
C ALA A 5 10.30 15.07 20.64
N TYR A 6 11.36 14.67 19.93
CA TYR A 6 12.47 15.57 19.59
C TYR A 6 11.99 16.79 18.80
N PHE A 7 11.26 16.59 17.71
CA PHE A 7 10.80 17.68 16.86
C PHE A 7 9.68 18.50 17.50
N SER A 8 8.75 17.86 18.24
CA SER A 8 7.72 18.60 18.99
C SER A 8 8.33 19.58 20.01
N ASN A 9 9.32 19.12 20.78
CA ASN A 9 10.03 19.96 21.74
C ASN A 9 10.83 21.07 21.08
N ARG A 10 11.44 20.78 19.92
CA ARG A 10 12.27 21.75 19.20
C ARG A 10 11.46 22.89 18.59
N PHE A 11 10.28 22.59 18.03
CA PHE A 11 9.48 23.56 17.28
C PHE A 11 8.27 24.09 18.06
N GLY A 12 7.92 23.50 19.19
CA GLY A 12 6.73 23.87 19.96
C GLY A 12 5.42 23.58 19.23
N LEU A 13 5.44 22.60 18.31
CA LEU A 13 4.30 22.22 17.47
C LEU A 13 3.98 20.74 17.66
N PRO A 14 2.71 20.33 17.48
CA PRO A 14 2.38 18.92 17.37
C PRO A 14 3.14 18.31 16.20
N VAL A 15 3.76 17.16 16.41
CA VAL A 15 4.49 16.41 15.39
C VAL A 15 4.03 14.96 15.40
N ARG A 16 3.81 14.39 14.23
CA ARG A 16 3.53 12.97 14.05
C ARG A 16 4.54 12.38 13.06
N VAL A 17 5.13 11.25 13.42
CA VAL A 17 5.94 10.43 12.52
C VAL A 17 5.01 9.35 11.95
N ILE A 18 5.05 9.17 10.65
CA ILE A 18 4.20 8.19 9.95
C ILE A 18 4.99 7.51 8.85
N ASN A 19 4.67 6.24 8.59
CA ASN A 19 5.18 5.52 7.44
C ASN A 19 4.66 6.14 6.13
N ASP A 20 5.48 6.13 5.08
CA ASP A 20 5.17 6.72 3.77
C ASP A 20 3.90 6.11 3.14
N MET A 21 3.77 4.77 3.15
CA MET A 21 2.58 4.12 2.58
C MET A 21 1.30 4.40 3.36
N ASN A 22 1.40 4.66 4.66
CA ASN A 22 0.26 5.09 5.45
C ASN A 22 -0.20 6.51 5.07
N ALA A 23 0.74 7.41 4.79
CA ALA A 23 0.41 8.73 4.25
C ALA A 23 -0.23 8.62 2.87
N VAL A 24 0.36 7.82 1.97
CA VAL A 24 -0.20 7.56 0.63
C VAL A 24 -1.64 7.04 0.70
N ALA A 25 -1.91 6.05 1.55
CA ALA A 25 -3.25 5.48 1.69
C ALA A 25 -4.28 6.49 2.22
N ALA A 26 -3.90 7.33 3.19
CA ALA A 26 -4.74 8.42 3.68
C ALA A 26 -5.09 9.42 2.58
N GLY A 27 -4.09 9.82 1.78
CA GLY A 27 -4.27 10.75 0.68
C GLY A 27 -5.14 10.18 -0.43
N ARG A 28 -4.90 8.93 -0.83
CA ARG A 28 -5.70 8.23 -1.83
C ARG A 28 -7.17 8.14 -1.42
N TRP A 29 -7.43 7.66 -0.22
CA TRP A 29 -8.78 7.56 0.31
C TRP A 29 -9.49 8.91 0.36
N SER A 30 -8.80 9.97 0.77
CA SER A 30 -9.32 11.34 0.75
C SER A 30 -9.62 11.83 -0.66
N SER A 31 -8.76 11.54 -1.64
CA SER A 31 -8.91 11.95 -3.03
C SER A 31 -10.08 11.25 -3.73
N ASP A 32 -10.35 10.00 -3.39
CA ASP A 32 -11.45 9.21 -3.93
C ASP A 32 -12.83 9.55 -3.32
N GLY A 33 -12.90 10.60 -2.51
CA GLY A 33 -14.15 11.08 -1.90
C GLY A 33 -14.64 10.20 -0.76
N GLN A 34 -13.74 9.46 -0.12
CA GLN A 34 -14.01 8.71 1.13
C GLN A 34 -15.12 7.65 0.98
N LYS A 35 -15.17 6.99 -0.17
CA LYS A 35 -16.29 6.09 -0.52
C LYS A 35 -16.09 4.64 -0.07
N ASP A 36 -14.84 4.19 0.03
CA ASP A 36 -14.56 2.81 0.39
C ASP A 36 -14.48 2.63 1.90
N ASN A 37 -15.07 1.55 2.40
CA ASN A 37 -14.88 1.15 3.79
C ASN A 37 -13.52 0.50 4.02
N CYS A 38 -12.99 -0.17 3.00
CA CYS A 38 -11.65 -0.76 3.05
C CYS A 38 -10.96 -0.62 1.71
N CYS A 39 -9.78 -0.04 1.68
CA CYS A 39 -8.90 -0.01 0.53
C CYS A 39 -7.45 -0.26 0.92
N VAL A 40 -6.68 -0.81 -0.02
CA VAL A 40 -5.26 -1.09 0.15
C VAL A 40 -4.48 -0.43 -0.97
N CYS A 41 -3.44 0.31 -0.62
CA CYS A 41 -2.50 0.91 -1.55
C CYS A 41 -1.20 0.10 -1.52
N VAL A 42 -0.70 -0.34 -2.67
CA VAL A 42 0.54 -1.13 -2.79
C VAL A 42 1.53 -0.39 -3.69
N TYR A 43 2.74 -0.25 -3.23
CA TYR A 43 3.83 0.38 -3.98
C TYR A 43 5.09 -0.47 -3.95
N LEU A 44 5.75 -0.59 -5.11
CA LEU A 44 7.09 -1.14 -5.24
C LEU A 44 8.09 0.00 -5.35
N GLY A 45 8.76 0.28 -4.25
CA GLY A 45 9.82 1.27 -4.18
C GLY A 45 11.22 0.66 -4.32
N LYS A 46 12.25 1.51 -4.24
CA LYS A 46 13.67 1.08 -4.28
C LYS A 46 14.03 0.13 -3.12
N ASN A 47 13.36 0.25 -1.99
CA ASN A 47 13.64 -0.52 -0.78
C ASN A 47 12.80 -1.80 -0.66
N GLY A 48 11.93 -2.07 -1.62
CA GLY A 48 11.01 -3.20 -1.63
C GLY A 48 9.56 -2.79 -1.76
N MET A 49 8.65 -3.74 -1.53
CA MET A 49 7.20 -3.49 -1.56
C MET A 49 6.69 -3.10 -0.18
N GLY A 50 5.82 -2.11 -0.18
CA GLY A 50 5.07 -1.67 0.99
C GLY A 50 3.59 -1.53 0.68
N ALA A 51 2.75 -1.53 1.71
CA ALA A 51 1.34 -1.22 1.59
C ALA A 51 0.86 -0.26 2.68
N GLY A 52 -0.15 0.54 2.31
CA GLY A 52 -0.95 1.32 3.24
C GLY A 52 -2.39 0.83 3.22
N ILE A 53 -3.02 0.74 4.37
CA ILE A 53 -4.33 0.14 4.55
C ILE A 53 -5.27 1.17 5.18
N VAL A 54 -6.44 1.37 4.59
CA VAL A 54 -7.52 2.17 5.20
C VAL A 54 -8.70 1.28 5.48
N ILE A 55 -9.21 1.34 6.71
CA ILE A 55 -10.41 0.63 7.16
C ILE A 55 -11.34 1.64 7.83
N ASN A 56 -12.58 1.74 7.33
CA ASN A 56 -13.59 2.68 7.83
C ASN A 56 -13.06 4.11 7.95
N GLY A 57 -12.31 4.55 6.95
CA GLY A 57 -11.75 5.91 6.89
C GLY A 57 -10.52 6.16 7.75
N ASN A 58 -10.02 5.16 8.43
CA ASN A 58 -8.84 5.26 9.27
C ASN A 58 -7.68 4.46 8.70
N VAL A 59 -6.51 5.03 8.71
CA VAL A 59 -5.29 4.29 8.37
C VAL A 59 -5.04 3.22 9.42
N TRP A 60 -4.93 1.99 8.98
CA TRP A 60 -4.66 0.84 9.83
C TRP A 60 -3.16 0.57 9.91
N GLN A 61 -2.57 0.90 11.04
CA GLN A 61 -1.13 0.75 11.28
C GLN A 61 -0.76 -0.55 12.00
N GLY A 62 -1.77 -1.25 12.56
CA GLY A 62 -1.54 -2.39 13.43
C GLY A 62 -1.10 -1.97 14.85
N ALA A 63 -0.74 -2.94 15.67
CA ALA A 63 -0.41 -2.71 17.08
C ALA A 63 0.95 -2.02 17.29
N SER A 64 1.86 -2.11 16.31
CA SER A 64 3.25 -1.62 16.39
C SER A 64 3.71 -0.95 15.09
N ASP A 65 2.79 -0.36 14.36
CA ASP A 65 3.04 0.29 13.07
C ASP A 65 3.64 -0.64 11.99
N PHE A 66 3.39 -1.97 12.12
CA PHE A 66 3.95 -2.99 11.26
C PHE A 66 3.01 -3.44 10.13
N ALA A 67 1.75 -2.98 10.14
CA ALA A 67 0.80 -3.33 9.11
C ALA A 67 1.27 -2.79 7.75
N GLY A 68 1.23 -3.62 6.71
CA GLY A 68 1.68 -3.24 5.37
C GLY A 68 3.14 -3.55 5.03
N GLU A 69 3.91 -4.10 5.94
CA GLU A 69 5.31 -4.51 5.73
C GLU A 69 5.39 -5.80 4.91
N LEU A 70 5.15 -5.69 3.58
CA LEU A 70 4.99 -6.82 2.67
C LEU A 70 6.24 -7.70 2.52
N SER A 71 7.41 -7.14 2.75
CA SER A 71 8.68 -7.88 2.70
C SER A 71 8.83 -8.97 3.75
N PHE A 72 7.94 -9.00 4.74
CA PHE A 72 7.89 -10.02 5.80
C PHE A 72 6.84 -11.11 5.55
N LEU A 73 6.11 -11.03 4.44
CA LEU A 73 5.17 -12.10 4.09
C LEU A 73 5.93 -13.40 3.76
N PRO A 74 5.36 -14.58 4.11
CA PRO A 74 5.92 -15.88 3.74
C PRO A 74 6.08 -15.99 2.21
N ASP A 75 7.14 -16.67 1.77
CA ASP A 75 7.45 -16.91 0.36
C ASP A 75 7.55 -15.66 -0.52
N MET A 76 7.58 -14.48 0.10
CA MET A 76 8.01 -13.29 -0.62
C MET A 76 9.52 -13.40 -0.81
N PRO A 77 10.01 -13.32 -2.05
CA PRO A 77 11.43 -13.43 -2.31
C PRO A 77 12.15 -12.22 -1.73
N GLY A 78 12.54 -12.32 -0.46
CA GLY A 78 13.32 -11.35 0.28
C GLY A 78 12.85 -9.91 0.08
N LYS A 79 13.70 -8.95 0.29
CA LYS A 79 13.43 -7.57 -0.14
C LYS A 79 13.44 -7.56 -1.67
N LEU A 80 12.26 -7.72 -2.32
CA LEU A 80 12.10 -7.55 -3.77
C LEU A 80 12.57 -6.15 -4.14
N ARG A 81 13.83 -6.06 -4.51
CA ARG A 81 14.42 -4.81 -4.98
C ARG A 81 14.64 -4.92 -6.48
N PRO A 82 14.09 -4.01 -7.27
CA PRO A 82 14.26 -4.02 -8.73
C PRO A 82 15.74 -4.03 -9.19
N GLN A 83 16.65 -3.57 -8.34
CA GLN A 83 18.09 -3.53 -8.60
C GLN A 83 18.84 -4.82 -8.24
N ASP A 84 18.18 -5.80 -7.63
CA ASP A 84 18.85 -7.06 -7.26
C ASP A 84 19.15 -7.90 -8.50
N LYS A 85 20.36 -8.50 -8.57
CA LYS A 85 20.82 -9.26 -9.74
C LYS A 85 19.95 -10.47 -10.07
N ASP A 86 19.28 -11.03 -9.07
CA ASP A 86 18.41 -12.21 -9.20
C ASP A 86 16.94 -11.82 -9.39
N PHE A 87 16.69 -10.55 -9.71
CA PHE A 87 15.34 -10.06 -9.93
C PHE A 87 14.78 -10.58 -11.27
N ALA A 88 13.74 -11.39 -11.20
CA ALA A 88 13.02 -11.88 -12.37
C ALA A 88 11.63 -11.22 -12.45
N PRO A 89 11.23 -10.61 -13.59
CA PRO A 89 9.90 -9.99 -13.75
C PRO A 89 8.74 -10.92 -13.45
N SER A 90 8.86 -12.20 -13.80
CA SER A 90 7.84 -13.23 -13.49
C SER A 90 7.60 -13.40 -11.98
N ARG A 91 8.62 -13.19 -11.15
CA ARG A 91 8.48 -13.23 -9.69
C ARG A 91 7.66 -12.06 -9.15
N MET A 92 7.65 -10.94 -9.88
CA MET A 92 6.83 -9.78 -9.50
C MET A 92 5.35 -10.01 -9.73
N LEU A 93 4.99 -10.62 -10.86
CA LEU A 93 3.59 -10.97 -11.12
C LEU A 93 3.06 -11.93 -10.04
N ASP A 94 3.85 -12.96 -9.69
CA ASP A 94 3.51 -13.91 -8.62
C ASP A 94 3.42 -13.21 -7.25
N ALA A 95 4.31 -12.26 -6.96
CA ALA A 95 4.26 -11.48 -5.73
C ALA A 95 2.98 -10.62 -5.65
N TYR A 96 2.62 -9.89 -6.71
CA TYR A 96 1.38 -9.12 -6.75
C TYR A 96 0.14 -10.02 -6.59
N ARG A 97 0.11 -11.15 -7.30
CA ARG A 97 -0.97 -12.14 -7.17
C ARG A 97 -1.14 -12.60 -5.72
N LYS A 98 -0.05 -12.99 -5.04
CA LYS A 98 -0.06 -13.40 -3.63
C LYS A 98 -0.56 -12.28 -2.71
N ILE A 99 -0.10 -11.06 -2.91
CA ILE A 99 -0.52 -9.89 -2.12
C ILE A 99 -2.02 -9.66 -2.27
N ILE A 100 -2.54 -9.69 -3.50
CA ILE A 100 -3.97 -9.51 -3.77
C ILE A 100 -4.78 -10.61 -3.08
N GLN A 101 -4.36 -11.88 -3.18
CA GLN A 101 -5.02 -13.00 -2.53
C GLN A 101 -5.03 -12.88 -1.01
N ILE A 102 -3.90 -12.48 -0.41
CA ILE A 102 -3.78 -12.28 1.03
C ILE A 102 -4.74 -11.19 1.50
N TYR A 103 -4.73 -10.03 0.83
CA TYR A 103 -5.63 -8.93 1.22
C TYR A 103 -7.10 -9.23 0.96
N ALA A 104 -7.42 -9.88 -0.15
CA ALA A 104 -8.78 -10.33 -0.42
C ALA A 104 -9.29 -11.30 0.66
N SER A 105 -8.44 -12.24 1.09
CA SER A 105 -8.81 -13.26 2.09
C SER A 105 -8.91 -12.73 3.51
N ILE A 106 -8.11 -11.72 3.88
CA ILE A 106 -8.02 -11.23 5.26
C ILE A 106 -8.89 -9.99 5.48
N LEU A 107 -8.89 -9.05 4.53
CA LEU A 107 -9.55 -7.77 4.67
C LEU A 107 -10.78 -7.63 3.76
N ASN A 108 -10.86 -8.41 2.69
CA ASN A 108 -11.89 -8.28 1.65
C ASN A 108 -12.11 -6.81 1.24
N PRO A 109 -11.06 -6.11 0.76
CA PRO A 109 -11.16 -4.69 0.45
C PRO A 109 -11.99 -4.47 -0.82
N GLN A 110 -12.66 -3.33 -0.91
CA GLN A 110 -13.37 -2.95 -2.13
C GLN A 110 -12.40 -2.67 -3.29
N ARG A 111 -11.22 -2.09 -2.97
CA ARG A 111 -10.19 -1.79 -3.97
C ARG A 111 -8.80 -2.09 -3.48
N ILE A 112 -7.95 -2.51 -4.42
CA ILE A 112 -6.50 -2.53 -4.26
C ILE A 112 -5.90 -1.61 -5.31
N ILE A 113 -5.23 -0.56 -4.87
CA ILE A 113 -4.55 0.41 -5.72
C ILE A 113 -3.09 -0.04 -5.85
N LEU A 114 -2.67 -0.31 -7.08
CA LEU A 114 -1.31 -0.66 -7.43
C LEU A 114 -0.65 0.56 -8.06
N TYR A 115 0.34 1.14 -7.41
CA TYR A 115 1.07 2.25 -7.99
C TYR A 115 1.98 1.79 -9.11
N ARG A 116 1.92 2.52 -10.24
CA ARG A 116 2.61 2.15 -11.47
C ARG A 116 4.11 1.94 -11.25
N ASN A 117 4.60 0.89 -11.85
CA ASN A 117 6.01 0.59 -12.01
C ASN A 117 6.20 -0.24 -13.30
N PRO A 118 7.41 -0.39 -13.82
CA PRO A 118 7.64 -1.08 -15.10
C PRO A 118 7.13 -2.53 -15.18
N PHE A 119 6.94 -3.20 -14.04
CA PHE A 119 6.50 -4.60 -13.98
C PHE A 119 4.98 -4.77 -14.04
N LEU A 120 4.23 -3.68 -13.89
CA LEU A 120 2.76 -3.68 -14.01
C LEU A 120 2.29 -3.28 -15.42
N GLU A 121 3.21 -2.85 -16.29
CA GLU A 121 2.85 -2.46 -17.66
C GLU A 121 2.39 -3.67 -18.47
N GLY A 122 1.16 -3.61 -18.95
CA GLY A 122 0.57 -4.64 -19.82
C GLY A 122 0.19 -5.95 -19.13
N VAL A 123 0.37 -6.08 -17.81
CA VAL A 123 0.07 -7.35 -17.08
C VAL A 123 -1.15 -7.28 -16.17
N LEU A 124 -1.85 -6.16 -16.10
CA LEU A 124 -3.00 -6.01 -15.22
C LEU A 124 -4.12 -7.02 -15.52
N GLU A 125 -4.40 -7.24 -16.78
CA GLU A 125 -5.42 -8.19 -17.22
C GLU A 125 -5.03 -9.63 -16.85
N GLU A 126 -3.77 -10.01 -17.09
CA GLU A 126 -3.25 -11.33 -16.70
C GLU A 126 -3.32 -11.49 -15.17
N LEU A 127 -2.92 -10.48 -14.42
CA LEU A 127 -2.95 -10.49 -12.98
C LEU A 127 -4.39 -10.67 -12.45
N TYR A 128 -5.35 -9.97 -13.05
CA TYR A 128 -6.76 -10.08 -12.71
C TYR A 128 -7.27 -11.50 -12.96
N GLN A 129 -7.03 -12.05 -14.15
CA GLN A 129 -7.45 -13.42 -14.53
C GLN A 129 -6.83 -14.50 -13.63
N GLU A 130 -5.55 -14.35 -13.25
CA GLU A 130 -4.92 -15.29 -12.32
C GLU A 130 -5.53 -15.21 -10.90
N CYS A 131 -5.93 -14.03 -10.46
CA CYS A 131 -6.60 -13.87 -9.19
C CYS A 131 -8.04 -14.44 -9.21
N GLU A 132 -8.80 -14.24 -10.27
CA GLU A 132 -10.17 -14.78 -10.43
C GLU A 132 -10.25 -16.30 -10.39
N LYS A 133 -9.16 -17.01 -10.75
CA LYS A 133 -9.12 -18.48 -10.62
C LYS A 133 -9.20 -18.96 -9.16
N ILE A 134 -8.90 -18.10 -8.20
CA ILE A 134 -8.74 -18.46 -6.79
C ILE A 134 -9.71 -17.66 -5.90
N ILE A 135 -9.88 -16.38 -6.19
CA ILE A 135 -10.76 -15.49 -5.42
C ILE A 135 -12.17 -15.57 -6.02
N PRO A 136 -13.21 -15.87 -5.23
CA PRO A 136 -14.58 -15.85 -5.73
C PRO A 136 -14.94 -14.48 -6.31
N GLU A 137 -15.71 -14.45 -7.41
CA GLU A 137 -16.09 -13.24 -8.15
C GLU A 137 -16.61 -12.12 -7.23
N HIS A 138 -17.54 -12.46 -6.32
CA HIS A 138 -18.13 -11.49 -5.39
C HIS A 138 -17.16 -10.94 -4.32
N SER A 139 -15.97 -11.53 -4.19
CA SER A 139 -14.91 -11.12 -3.25
C SER A 139 -13.67 -10.57 -3.95
N MET A 140 -13.69 -10.54 -5.29
CA MET A 140 -12.59 -9.99 -6.06
C MET A 140 -12.54 -8.47 -5.90
N PRO A 141 -11.45 -7.90 -5.37
CA PRO A 141 -11.31 -6.45 -5.25
C PRO A 141 -11.17 -5.79 -6.62
N LEU A 142 -11.65 -4.57 -6.76
CA LEU A 142 -11.33 -3.77 -7.94
C LEU A 142 -9.85 -3.41 -7.92
N LEU A 143 -9.10 -3.92 -8.92
CA LEU A 143 -7.69 -3.57 -9.11
C LEU A 143 -7.58 -2.28 -9.91
N VAL A 144 -6.85 -1.31 -9.38
CA VAL A 144 -6.65 0.00 -10.01
C VAL A 144 -5.16 0.29 -10.10
N ILE A 145 -4.65 0.59 -11.31
CA ILE A 145 -3.30 1.14 -11.45
C ILE A 145 -3.37 2.66 -11.33
N SER A 146 -2.49 3.25 -10.53
CA SER A 146 -2.41 4.69 -10.31
C SER A 146 -1.00 5.22 -10.58
N ASP A 147 -0.94 6.41 -11.19
CA ASP A 147 0.30 7.18 -11.39
C ASP A 147 0.50 8.24 -10.30
N ASP A 148 -0.48 8.42 -9.43
CA ASP A 148 -0.57 9.55 -8.50
C ASP A 148 0.14 9.31 -7.15
N TYR A 149 1.20 8.48 -7.08
CA TYR A 149 1.87 8.16 -5.81
C TYR A 149 2.28 9.42 -5.02
N GLU A 150 3.01 10.32 -5.66
CA GLU A 150 3.52 11.54 -5.01
C GLU A 150 2.38 12.47 -4.57
N LYS A 151 1.37 12.63 -5.42
CA LYS A 151 0.18 13.43 -5.12
C LYS A 151 -0.61 12.87 -3.96
N ASP A 152 -0.81 11.54 -3.92
CA ASP A 152 -1.48 10.88 -2.82
C ASP A 152 -0.66 10.99 -1.53
N TYR A 153 0.66 10.86 -1.61
CA TYR A 153 1.56 11.06 -0.47
C TYR A 153 1.45 12.48 0.12
N GLU A 154 1.58 13.51 -0.71
CA GLU A 154 1.46 14.92 -0.28
C GLU A 154 0.07 15.20 0.32
N LYS A 155 -0.98 14.73 -0.34
CA LYS A 155 -2.36 14.88 0.16
C LYS A 155 -2.55 14.20 1.50
N GLY A 156 -1.97 13.02 1.69
CA GLY A 156 -2.04 12.28 2.94
C GLY A 156 -1.34 13.00 4.08
N LEU A 157 -0.16 13.57 3.83
CA LEU A 157 0.52 14.40 4.83
C LEU A 157 -0.35 15.60 5.26
N MET A 158 -1.02 16.27 4.31
CA MET A 158 -1.94 17.37 4.60
C MET A 158 -3.14 16.92 5.44
N VAL A 159 -3.75 15.78 5.09
CA VAL A 159 -4.91 15.22 5.83
C VAL A 159 -4.51 14.87 7.25
N ILE A 160 -3.36 14.22 7.43
CA ILE A 160 -2.88 13.80 8.75
C ILE A 160 -2.47 15.00 9.59
N ALA A 161 -1.77 15.98 9.00
CA ALA A 161 -1.39 17.20 9.70
C ALA A 161 -2.62 18.02 10.14
N GLY A 162 -3.67 18.04 9.34
CA GLY A 162 -4.93 18.74 9.69
C GLY A 162 -5.72 18.08 10.83
N SER A 163 -5.33 16.87 11.26
CA SER A 163 -5.94 16.14 12.38
C SER A 163 -5.14 16.21 13.70
N LEU A 164 -4.01 16.93 13.73
CA LEU A 164 -3.17 17.16 14.90
C LEU A 164 -3.66 18.36 15.70
#